data_facfa193cd83782443f880799378c026
#
_entry.id   facfa193cd83782443f880799378c026
#
_cell.length_a   1.000
_cell.length_b   1.000
_cell.length_c   1.000
_cell.angle_alpha   90.00
_cell.angle_beta   90.00
_cell.angle_gamma   90.00
#
_symmetry.space_group_name_H-M   'P 1'
#
loop_
_entity.id
_entity.type
_entity.pdbx_description
1 polymer ?
#
loop_
_entity_poly.entity_id
_entity_poly.type
_entity_poly.pdbx_seq_one_letter_code
_entity_poly.pdbx_strand_id
1 'polypeptide(L)'
;MAILRNALGLDLGSHSLKAVEFQQGLRSIDAVAMRTLPRPAEDLPLSELVRRFLNMHNLSTDHVVAALRGDHISSRHLSFPFADRRRLNQAVPFAIEEDLPFDLEEVVVDWDVVGGDRNQSEVLAAIASRSEVSALLEQLDQANCAPRILEAEGLVLANLDVVFDLPGTRILADLGHTKTTLCLMNDGRAIASRTIGVGGQHLTEALAADLGLSVAEAELAKCEEDILGETLSPPPQATKVLDRIAREIVRTVATHEQRSASASVDEVTIFGGTALLQRLDGYLAERTGLATARLGLPREGYGESLVAGGPPILYATAIALGLRGTARARTSMNFRRDEFTVRLDLSQFRRDFRWTGWLAAATLALALIGFGATISLEGQRARVLEARAAQLYSEVIPGAAPPDDTVAALSAQVREANDRADFLGVYRGNLSALDILSELSKRVPVDLEIGLEELTIDRQTIRMRVQAEDFKATDRLKAELQKFAPFVATRIGAIETDKKTGNKRFSVTISLQEDRG
;
A
#
# COMPACT_ATOMS: atom_id res chain seq x y z
N MET A 1 11.72 -0.98 -6.59
CA MET A 1 12.55 -1.26 -5.40
C MET A 1 11.66 -1.16 -4.18
N ALA A 2 11.43 -2.27 -3.46
CA ALA A 2 10.75 -2.21 -2.18
C ALA A 2 11.66 -1.43 -1.22
N ILE A 3 11.15 -0.35 -0.63
CA ILE A 3 11.88 0.39 0.40
C ILE A 3 11.91 -0.53 1.62
N LEU A 4 13.07 -1.16 1.87
CA LEU A 4 13.33 -1.90 3.10
C LEU A 4 13.33 -0.88 4.23
N ARG A 5 12.44 -1.05 5.21
CA ARG A 5 12.40 -0.21 6.40
C ARG A 5 13.07 -0.94 7.53
N ASN A 6 14.10 -0.35 8.09
CA ASN A 6 14.75 -0.86 9.30
C ASN A 6 14.07 -0.25 10.52
N ALA A 7 13.83 -1.04 11.55
CA ALA A 7 13.32 -0.60 12.84
C ALA A 7 14.25 -1.10 13.94
N LEU A 8 14.77 -0.18 14.75
CA LEU A 8 15.62 -0.49 15.90
C LEU A 8 14.81 -0.41 17.19
N GLY A 9 14.60 -1.55 17.84
CA GLY A 9 14.09 -1.62 19.19
C GLY A 9 15.21 -1.44 20.19
N LEU A 10 15.16 -0.40 21.00
CA LEU A 10 16.16 -0.06 21.99
C LEU A 10 15.62 -0.24 23.41
N ASP A 11 16.05 -1.28 24.10
CA ASP A 11 15.78 -1.55 25.51
C ASP A 11 16.83 -0.89 26.40
N LEU A 12 16.39 0.01 27.25
CA LEU A 12 17.21 0.79 28.18
C LEU A 12 17.31 0.14 29.57
N GLY A 13 17.53 -1.17 29.59
CA GLY A 13 17.56 -1.97 30.81
C GLY A 13 18.56 -1.47 31.87
N SER A 14 18.28 -1.73 33.16
CA SER A 14 19.12 -1.29 34.30
C SER A 14 20.43 -2.10 34.44
N HIS A 15 20.47 -3.36 33.95
CA HIS A 15 21.66 -4.17 33.94
C HIS A 15 22.48 -4.03 32.64
N SER A 16 21.77 -3.95 31.52
CA SER A 16 22.38 -3.85 30.19
C SER A 16 21.45 -3.13 29.23
N LEU A 17 22.03 -2.37 28.28
CA LEU A 17 21.32 -1.92 27.10
C LEU A 17 21.21 -3.08 26.11
N LYS A 18 20.08 -3.22 25.46
CA LYS A 18 19.88 -4.19 24.39
C LYS A 18 19.24 -3.55 23.19
N ALA A 19 19.60 -4.02 22.01
CA ALA A 19 19.01 -3.56 20.77
C ALA A 19 18.74 -4.72 19.82
N VAL A 20 17.61 -4.67 19.16
CA VAL A 20 17.25 -5.56 18.06
C VAL A 20 16.86 -4.74 16.87
N GLU A 21 17.55 -4.92 15.76
CA GLU A 21 17.23 -4.26 14.49
C GLU A 21 16.49 -5.24 13.60
N PHE A 22 15.29 -4.83 13.16
CA PHE A 22 14.49 -5.56 12.20
C PHE A 22 14.54 -4.89 10.85
N GLN A 23 14.65 -5.68 9.81
CA GLN A 23 14.46 -5.27 8.43
C GLN A 23 13.13 -5.82 7.92
N GLN A 24 12.24 -4.91 7.51
CA GLN A 24 10.95 -5.28 6.97
C GLN A 24 10.99 -5.30 5.45
N GLY A 25 10.79 -6.49 4.86
CA GLY A 25 10.48 -6.70 3.46
C GLY A 25 8.98 -6.63 3.18
N LEU A 26 8.57 -6.96 1.97
CA LEU A 26 7.14 -7.00 1.58
C LEU A 26 6.37 -8.12 2.31
N ARG A 27 7.02 -9.23 2.62
CA ARG A 27 6.39 -10.43 3.21
C ARG A 27 7.10 -10.96 4.44
N SER A 28 8.34 -10.56 4.69
CA SER A 28 9.17 -11.00 5.81
C SER A 28 9.51 -9.86 6.77
N ILE A 29 9.80 -10.23 7.99
CA ILE A 29 10.44 -9.39 9.01
C ILE A 29 11.61 -10.20 9.53
N ASP A 30 12.81 -9.70 9.35
CA ASP A 30 14.04 -10.42 9.69
C ASP A 30 14.83 -9.61 10.72
N ALA A 31 15.32 -10.26 11.78
CA ALA A 31 16.23 -9.63 12.73
C ALA A 31 17.63 -9.62 12.13
N VAL A 32 18.13 -8.44 11.82
CA VAL A 32 19.45 -8.27 11.18
C VAL A 32 20.57 -8.00 12.18
N ALA A 33 20.22 -7.53 13.38
CA ALA A 33 21.17 -7.33 14.46
C ALA A 33 20.52 -7.53 15.83
N MET A 34 21.21 -8.23 16.73
CA MET A 34 20.89 -8.32 18.16
C MET A 34 22.18 -8.01 18.93
N ARG A 35 22.13 -6.98 19.76
CA ARG A 35 23.30 -6.47 20.47
C ARG A 35 22.98 -6.19 21.93
N THR A 36 23.98 -6.33 22.78
CA THR A 36 23.89 -5.98 24.19
C THR A 36 25.15 -5.27 24.65
N LEU A 37 24.98 -4.34 25.59
CA LEU A 37 26.05 -3.68 26.30
C LEU A 37 25.75 -3.70 27.79
N PRO A 38 26.48 -4.47 28.61
CA PRO A 38 26.37 -4.40 30.06
C PRO A 38 26.65 -2.97 30.55
N ARG A 39 25.91 -2.51 31.55
CA ARG A 39 26.22 -1.25 32.19
C ARG A 39 27.50 -1.37 32.98
N PRO A 40 28.44 -0.44 32.82
CA PRO A 40 29.66 -0.44 33.62
C PRO A 40 29.31 -0.13 35.09
N ALA A 41 30.21 -0.48 35.99
CA ALA A 41 30.08 -0.15 37.41
C ALA A 41 30.17 1.36 37.67
N GLU A 42 30.76 2.12 36.75
CA GLU A 42 30.79 3.58 36.78
C GLU A 42 29.42 4.14 36.39
N ASP A 43 28.93 5.11 37.15
CA ASP A 43 27.66 5.79 36.90
C ASP A 43 27.81 6.77 35.71
N LEU A 44 27.67 6.24 34.51
CA LEU A 44 27.70 7.03 33.28
C LEU A 44 26.29 7.53 32.92
N PRO A 45 26.18 8.77 32.42
CA PRO A 45 24.90 9.29 31.90
C PRO A 45 24.33 8.36 30.82
N LEU A 46 23.00 8.21 30.80
CA LEU A 46 22.32 7.36 29.80
C LEU A 46 22.67 7.78 28.37
N SER A 47 22.77 9.09 28.11
CA SER A 47 23.15 9.64 26.80
C SER A 47 24.52 9.15 26.32
N GLU A 48 25.49 9.05 27.23
CA GLU A 48 26.83 8.54 26.91
C GLU A 48 26.82 7.03 26.67
N LEU A 49 26.10 6.28 27.50
CA LEU A 49 25.95 4.84 27.34
C LEU A 49 25.29 4.49 26.01
N VAL A 50 24.20 5.16 25.66
CA VAL A 50 23.47 4.93 24.40
C VAL A 50 24.37 5.29 23.21
N ARG A 51 25.05 6.44 23.25
CA ARG A 51 25.96 6.85 22.18
C ARG A 51 27.09 5.84 21.98
N ARG A 52 27.72 5.38 23.08
CA ARG A 52 28.78 4.35 23.03
C ARG A 52 28.24 3.05 22.44
N PHE A 53 27.05 2.61 22.86
CA PHE A 53 26.41 1.39 22.39
C PHE A 53 26.11 1.43 20.88
N LEU A 54 25.51 2.50 20.41
CA LEU A 54 25.17 2.70 18.99
C LEU A 54 26.41 2.73 18.10
N ASN A 55 27.45 3.48 18.53
CA ASN A 55 28.70 3.60 17.78
C ASN A 55 29.49 2.27 17.75
N MET A 56 29.58 1.57 18.88
CA MET A 56 30.28 0.28 18.99
C MET A 56 29.73 -0.77 18.02
N HIS A 57 28.43 -0.76 17.81
CA HIS A 57 27.74 -1.76 16.99
C HIS A 57 27.27 -1.24 15.64
N ASN A 58 27.56 0.03 15.30
CA ASN A 58 27.13 0.68 14.06
C ASN A 58 25.63 0.51 13.78
N LEU A 59 24.79 0.75 14.81
CA LEU A 59 23.34 0.60 14.71
C LEU A 59 22.70 1.82 14.03
N SER A 60 21.70 1.57 13.17
CA SER A 60 20.95 2.65 12.51
C SER A 60 20.03 3.37 13.48
N THR A 61 20.03 4.70 13.44
CA THR A 61 19.13 5.56 14.24
C THR A 61 17.98 6.16 13.43
N ASP A 62 17.75 5.69 12.20
CA ASP A 62 16.73 6.26 11.31
C ASP A 62 15.30 6.01 11.80
N HIS A 63 15.07 4.86 12.42
CA HIS A 63 13.77 4.48 12.97
C HIS A 63 13.92 3.75 14.30
N VAL A 64 14.18 4.50 15.34
CA VAL A 64 14.33 3.99 16.70
C VAL A 64 12.98 3.95 17.40
N VAL A 65 12.72 2.84 18.10
CA VAL A 65 11.62 2.66 19.04
C VAL A 65 12.22 2.40 20.41
N ALA A 66 11.86 3.23 21.38
CA ALA A 66 12.21 3.09 22.78
C ALA A 66 10.94 3.04 23.64
N ALA A 67 11.07 2.70 24.89
CA ALA A 67 9.98 2.74 25.85
C ALA A 67 10.26 3.68 27.02
N LEU A 68 9.22 4.34 27.48
CA LEU A 68 9.21 4.95 28.81
C LEU A 68 9.07 3.83 29.84
N ARG A 69 9.82 3.92 30.93
CA ARG A 69 9.81 2.93 32.02
C ARG A 69 8.38 2.76 32.57
N GLY A 70 7.99 1.51 32.80
CA GLY A 70 6.65 1.17 33.24
C GLY A 70 6.31 1.69 34.64
N ASP A 71 7.29 1.92 35.51
CA ASP A 71 7.12 2.55 36.83
C ASP A 71 6.85 4.06 36.78
N HIS A 72 7.06 4.71 35.61
CA HIS A 72 6.70 6.12 35.35
C HIS A 72 5.37 6.27 34.59
N ILE A 73 4.65 5.17 34.41
CA ILE A 73 3.40 5.14 33.68
C ILE A 73 2.26 4.70 34.59
N SER A 74 1.20 5.48 34.61
CA SER A 74 -0.08 5.10 35.19
C SER A 74 -1.04 4.67 34.09
N SER A 75 -1.82 3.63 34.31
CA SER A 75 -2.82 3.19 33.34
C SER A 75 -4.23 3.28 33.93
N ARG A 76 -5.21 3.60 33.07
CA ARG A 76 -6.63 3.66 33.42
C ARG A 76 -7.45 2.89 32.40
N HIS A 77 -8.43 2.15 32.90
CA HIS A 77 -9.47 1.54 32.08
C HIS A 77 -10.70 2.42 32.09
N LEU A 78 -11.16 2.80 30.93
CA LEU A 78 -12.33 3.65 30.72
C LEU A 78 -13.35 2.93 29.86
N SER A 79 -14.64 3.13 30.14
CA SER A 79 -15.72 2.55 29.36
C SER A 79 -16.59 3.67 28.79
N PHE A 80 -16.87 3.62 27.50
CA PHE A 80 -17.67 4.64 26.82
C PHE A 80 -18.86 4.01 26.08
N PRO A 81 -20.06 4.64 26.12
CA PRO A 81 -21.25 4.17 25.40
C PRO A 81 -21.23 4.57 23.91
N PHE A 82 -20.07 4.54 23.28
CA PHE A 82 -19.85 4.78 21.87
C PHE A 82 -18.47 4.25 21.45
N ALA A 83 -18.30 3.94 20.14
CA ALA A 83 -17.04 3.41 19.58
C ALA A 83 -16.39 4.36 18.55
N ASP A 84 -16.95 5.55 18.35
CA ASP A 84 -16.40 6.52 17.39
C ASP A 84 -15.08 7.12 17.88
N ARG A 85 -14.00 6.94 17.10
CA ARG A 85 -12.64 7.34 17.48
C ARG A 85 -12.49 8.86 17.67
N ARG A 86 -13.30 9.68 16.96
CA ARG A 86 -13.23 11.14 17.13
C ARG A 86 -13.83 11.57 18.45
N ARG A 87 -14.94 10.93 18.85
CA ARG A 87 -15.55 11.16 20.16
C ARG A 87 -14.64 10.68 21.28
N LEU A 88 -14.01 9.51 21.13
CA LEU A 88 -13.04 9.00 22.10
C LEU A 88 -11.84 9.94 22.27
N ASN A 89 -11.29 10.50 21.19
CA ASN A 89 -10.21 11.48 21.27
C ASN A 89 -10.55 12.72 22.13
N GLN A 90 -11.81 13.10 22.19
CA GLN A 90 -12.28 14.20 23.02
C GLN A 90 -12.62 13.75 24.44
N ALA A 91 -13.28 12.59 24.57
CA ALA A 91 -13.81 12.13 25.86
C ALA A 91 -12.73 11.54 26.78
N VAL A 92 -11.73 10.84 26.25
CA VAL A 92 -10.70 10.18 27.06
C VAL A 92 -9.90 11.16 27.93
N PRO A 93 -9.40 12.30 27.42
CA PRO A 93 -8.69 13.26 28.27
C PRO A 93 -9.57 13.79 29.42
N PHE A 94 -10.83 14.14 29.16
CA PHE A 94 -11.75 14.59 30.20
C PHE A 94 -12.05 13.53 31.26
N ALA A 95 -12.26 12.28 30.84
CA ALA A 95 -12.51 11.20 31.78
C ALA A 95 -11.29 10.89 32.66
N ILE A 96 -10.09 11.17 32.18
CA ILE A 96 -8.85 11.01 32.95
C ILE A 96 -8.65 12.16 33.91
N GLU A 97 -8.97 13.40 33.52
CA GLU A 97 -8.78 14.61 34.30
C GLU A 97 -9.47 14.53 35.67
N GLU A 98 -10.67 13.93 35.75
CA GLU A 98 -11.42 13.74 36.98
C GLU A 98 -10.67 12.87 38.02
N ASP A 99 -9.80 11.97 37.59
CA ASP A 99 -9.08 11.01 38.43
C ASP A 99 -7.59 11.37 38.64
N LEU A 100 -7.13 12.49 38.07
CA LEU A 100 -5.74 12.93 38.21
C LEU A 100 -5.54 13.80 39.42
N PRO A 101 -4.44 13.59 40.20
CA PRO A 101 -4.09 14.48 41.31
C PRO A 101 -3.31 15.74 40.88
N PHE A 102 -3.14 15.97 39.57
CA PHE A 102 -2.39 17.05 38.93
C PHE A 102 -3.07 17.47 37.62
N ASP A 103 -2.68 18.62 37.08
CA ASP A 103 -3.30 19.19 35.89
C ASP A 103 -3.02 18.32 34.65
N LEU A 104 -3.99 18.23 33.75
CA LEU A 104 -3.86 17.49 32.50
C LEU A 104 -2.68 18.02 31.61
N GLU A 105 -2.36 19.30 31.78
CA GLU A 105 -1.21 19.93 31.09
C GLU A 105 0.15 19.41 31.55
N GLU A 106 0.26 18.78 32.74
CA GLU A 106 1.49 18.21 33.26
C GLU A 106 1.75 16.78 32.79
N VAL A 107 0.81 16.17 32.07
CA VAL A 107 0.90 14.79 31.62
C VAL A 107 0.77 14.66 30.09
N VAL A 108 1.31 13.58 29.58
CA VAL A 108 1.06 13.08 28.23
C VAL A 108 0.16 11.86 28.34
N VAL A 109 -0.95 11.88 27.60
CA VAL A 109 -1.91 10.78 27.58
C VAL A 109 -1.97 10.18 26.19
N ASP A 110 -1.84 8.86 26.11
CA ASP A 110 -2.21 8.12 24.93
C ASP A 110 -3.09 6.93 25.30
N TRP A 111 -3.87 6.43 24.37
CA TRP A 111 -4.84 5.39 24.63
C TRP A 111 -5.08 4.48 23.43
N ASP A 112 -5.56 3.26 23.71
CA ASP A 112 -6.00 2.33 22.70
C ASP A 112 -7.32 1.65 23.11
N VAL A 113 -8.08 1.17 22.11
CA VAL A 113 -9.31 0.40 22.36
C VAL A 113 -8.92 -1.06 22.60
N VAL A 114 -9.21 -1.57 23.77
CA VAL A 114 -8.86 -2.93 24.19
C VAL A 114 -10.05 -3.89 24.16
N GLY A 115 -11.27 -3.39 24.08
CA GLY A 115 -12.48 -4.21 24.04
C GLY A 115 -13.70 -3.39 23.61
N GLY A 116 -14.86 -4.03 23.60
CA GLY A 116 -16.15 -3.41 23.27
C GLY A 116 -16.76 -3.93 21.96
N ASP A 117 -17.81 -3.27 21.52
CA ASP A 117 -18.57 -3.57 20.31
C ASP A 117 -18.82 -2.30 19.47
N ARG A 118 -19.82 -2.33 18.57
CA ARG A 118 -20.15 -1.16 17.72
C ARG A 118 -20.75 0.02 18.51
N ASN A 119 -21.29 -0.21 19.69
CA ASN A 119 -22.02 0.78 20.47
C ASN A 119 -21.29 1.22 21.74
N GLN A 120 -20.30 0.44 22.20
CA GLN A 120 -19.50 0.75 23.38
C GLN A 120 -18.05 0.36 23.17
N SER A 121 -17.14 1.05 23.87
CA SER A 121 -15.72 0.76 23.81
C SER A 121 -15.11 0.72 25.20
N GLU A 122 -14.22 -0.24 25.39
CA GLU A 122 -13.29 -0.30 26.50
C GLU A 122 -11.95 0.26 26.05
N VAL A 123 -11.46 1.24 26.76
CA VAL A 123 -10.25 1.98 26.42
C VAL A 123 -9.23 1.80 27.54
N LEU A 124 -8.01 1.45 27.16
CA LEU A 124 -6.85 1.50 28.04
C LEU A 124 -6.10 2.80 27.76
N ALA A 125 -6.04 3.70 28.72
CA ALA A 125 -5.25 4.91 28.65
C ALA A 125 -3.97 4.76 29.45
N ALA A 126 -2.85 5.20 28.88
CA ALA A 126 -1.55 5.29 29.51
C ALA A 126 -1.20 6.77 29.73
N ILE A 127 -0.76 7.09 30.93
CA ILE A 127 -0.52 8.44 31.42
C ILE A 127 0.92 8.53 31.93
N ALA A 128 1.68 9.48 31.43
CA ALA A 128 3.06 9.73 31.83
C ALA A 128 3.27 11.21 32.14
N SER A 129 4.13 11.55 33.09
CA SER A 129 4.51 12.94 33.34
C SER A 129 5.27 13.51 32.14
N ARG A 130 4.95 14.75 31.72
CA ARG A 130 5.68 15.48 30.68
C ARG A 130 7.16 15.63 31.03
N SER A 131 7.48 15.83 32.31
CA SER A 131 8.87 15.94 32.76
C SER A 131 9.66 14.66 32.51
N GLU A 132 9.08 13.48 32.77
CA GLU A 132 9.73 12.19 32.53
C GLU A 132 9.92 11.91 31.03
N VAL A 133 8.89 12.22 30.22
CA VAL A 133 8.98 12.10 28.77
C VAL A 133 10.06 13.03 28.21
N SER A 134 10.08 14.31 28.63
CA SER A 134 11.09 15.28 28.22
C SER A 134 12.50 14.84 28.61
N ALA A 135 12.69 14.45 29.87
CA ALA A 135 14.01 14.05 30.39
C ALA A 135 14.59 12.85 29.61
N LEU A 136 13.77 11.85 29.30
CA LEU A 136 14.22 10.71 28.51
C LEU A 136 14.54 11.10 27.08
N LEU A 137 13.68 11.88 26.42
CA LEU A 137 13.89 12.34 25.05
C LEU A 137 15.12 13.22 24.93
N GLU A 138 15.39 14.11 25.88
CA GLU A 138 16.60 14.95 25.91
C GLU A 138 17.87 14.12 26.03
N GLN A 139 17.88 13.09 26.89
CA GLN A 139 19.03 12.19 27.02
C GLN A 139 19.29 11.40 25.75
N LEU A 140 18.23 10.92 25.07
CA LEU A 140 18.35 10.20 23.82
C LEU A 140 18.75 11.13 22.66
N ASP A 141 18.27 12.36 22.64
CA ASP A 141 18.67 13.36 21.65
C ASP A 141 20.17 13.72 21.79
N GLN A 142 20.66 13.90 23.02
CA GLN A 142 22.10 14.09 23.31
C GLN A 142 22.96 12.91 22.84
N ALA A 143 22.37 11.70 22.75
CA ALA A 143 23.03 10.53 22.20
C ALA A 143 22.95 10.45 20.65
N ASN A 144 22.34 11.43 19.98
CA ASN A 144 21.93 11.39 18.57
C ASN A 144 21.01 10.19 18.24
N CYS A 145 20.12 9.85 19.16
CA CYS A 145 19.21 8.72 19.09
C CYS A 145 17.78 9.15 19.41
N ALA A 146 17.25 10.10 18.64
CA ALA A 146 15.86 10.53 18.84
C ALA A 146 14.86 9.44 18.39
N PRO A 147 14.14 8.78 19.32
CA PRO A 147 13.22 7.72 18.94
C PRO A 147 12.05 8.31 18.15
N ARG A 148 11.57 7.62 17.12
CA ARG A 148 10.33 8.00 16.42
C ARG A 148 9.09 7.61 17.20
N ILE A 149 9.19 6.56 18.01
CA ILE A 149 8.12 6.06 18.86
C ILE A 149 8.68 5.91 20.28
N LEU A 150 7.96 6.48 21.24
CA LEU A 150 8.19 6.27 22.67
C LEU A 150 6.96 5.56 23.24
N GLU A 151 7.05 4.24 23.37
CA GLU A 151 5.96 3.35 23.78
C GLU A 151 5.92 3.18 25.31
N ALA A 152 4.86 2.59 25.82
CA ALA A 152 4.77 2.14 27.20
C ALA A 152 5.45 0.78 27.37
N GLU A 153 6.47 0.69 28.24
CA GLU A 153 7.32 -0.50 28.38
C GLU A 153 6.53 -1.80 28.60
N GLY A 154 5.51 -1.77 29.44
CA GLY A 154 4.73 -3.00 29.70
C GLY A 154 3.78 -3.35 28.56
N LEU A 155 3.20 -2.37 27.89
CA LEU A 155 2.22 -2.62 26.82
C LEU A 155 2.88 -3.09 25.55
N VAL A 156 4.11 -2.60 25.24
CA VAL A 156 4.85 -2.99 24.06
C VAL A 156 5.11 -4.50 23.97
N LEU A 157 5.13 -5.20 25.12
CA LEU A 157 5.38 -6.63 25.20
C LEU A 157 4.39 -7.48 24.39
N ALA A 158 3.16 -6.99 24.18
CA ALA A 158 2.18 -7.68 23.33
C ALA A 158 2.65 -7.86 21.88
N ASN A 159 3.62 -7.06 21.40
CA ASN A 159 4.20 -7.26 20.08
C ASN A 159 4.97 -8.59 19.94
N LEU A 160 5.34 -9.23 21.04
CA LEU A 160 5.97 -10.55 21.00
C LEU A 160 5.09 -11.61 20.30
N ASP A 161 3.75 -11.46 20.36
CA ASP A 161 2.83 -12.32 19.64
C ASP A 161 3.04 -12.33 18.11
N VAL A 162 3.70 -11.33 17.53
CA VAL A 162 4.01 -11.31 16.11
C VAL A 162 4.95 -12.45 15.70
N VAL A 163 5.93 -12.76 16.55
CA VAL A 163 6.99 -13.74 16.25
C VAL A 163 6.95 -14.98 17.14
N PHE A 164 6.29 -14.92 18.31
CA PHE A 164 6.10 -16.06 19.19
C PHE A 164 4.66 -16.54 19.15
N ASP A 165 4.41 -17.80 19.44
CA ASP A 165 3.06 -18.35 19.53
C ASP A 165 2.51 -18.13 20.93
N LEU A 166 1.74 -17.07 21.11
CA LEU A 166 1.24 -16.61 22.39
C LEU A 166 -0.30 -16.47 22.37
N PRO A 167 -1.06 -17.56 22.10
CA PRO A 167 -2.51 -17.49 22.00
C PRO A 167 -3.18 -17.31 23.36
N GLY A 168 -4.44 -16.87 23.35
CA GLY A 168 -5.31 -16.77 24.52
C GLY A 168 -4.98 -15.60 25.44
N THR A 169 -5.54 -15.67 26.65
CA THR A 169 -5.32 -14.66 27.69
C THR A 169 -4.14 -15.06 28.58
N ARG A 170 -3.09 -14.26 28.62
CA ARG A 170 -1.88 -14.57 29.37
C ARG A 170 -1.21 -13.36 29.98
N ILE A 171 -0.35 -13.62 30.97
CA ILE A 171 0.57 -12.63 31.50
C ILE A 171 1.95 -12.84 30.86
N LEU A 172 2.46 -11.78 30.24
CA LEU A 172 3.84 -11.66 29.83
C LEU A 172 4.62 -10.99 30.95
N ALA A 173 5.58 -11.69 31.54
CA ALA A 173 6.32 -11.21 32.71
C ALA A 173 7.80 -11.01 32.37
N ASP A 174 8.23 -9.75 32.21
CA ASP A 174 9.64 -9.39 32.11
C ASP A 174 10.25 -9.31 33.50
N LEU A 175 11.02 -10.33 33.85
CA LEU A 175 11.73 -10.43 35.12
C LEU A 175 13.12 -9.78 34.96
N GLY A 176 13.16 -8.46 35.10
CA GLY A 176 14.35 -7.64 34.91
C GLY A 176 15.30 -7.63 36.12
N HIS A 177 16.29 -6.74 36.06
CA HIS A 177 17.30 -6.61 37.12
C HIS A 177 16.77 -5.88 38.36
N THR A 178 16.20 -4.66 38.18
CA THR A 178 15.68 -3.84 39.29
C THR A 178 14.18 -3.89 39.42
N LYS A 179 13.46 -4.36 38.41
CA LYS A 179 12.00 -4.36 38.34
C LYS A 179 11.48 -5.58 37.59
N THR A 180 10.21 -5.87 37.83
CA THR A 180 9.43 -6.84 37.05
C THR A 180 8.28 -6.10 36.38
N THR A 181 8.11 -6.31 35.09
CA THR A 181 7.04 -5.69 34.29
C THR A 181 6.08 -6.77 33.81
N LEU A 182 4.82 -6.64 34.14
CA LEU A 182 3.74 -7.54 33.77
C LEU A 182 2.88 -6.89 32.69
N CYS A 183 2.62 -7.63 31.61
CA CYS A 183 1.63 -7.25 30.59
C CYS A 183 0.55 -8.34 30.54
N LEU A 184 -0.67 -7.99 30.82
CA LEU A 184 -1.82 -8.82 30.54
C LEU A 184 -2.19 -8.65 29.08
N MET A 185 -2.20 -9.74 28.33
CA MET A 185 -2.47 -9.79 26.90
C MET A 185 -3.59 -10.79 26.62
N ASN A 186 -4.45 -10.48 25.64
CA ASN A 186 -5.40 -11.39 25.05
C ASN A 186 -5.25 -11.39 23.54
N ASP A 187 -4.90 -12.54 22.95
CA ASP A 187 -4.71 -12.74 21.51
C ASP A 187 -3.90 -11.61 20.83
N GLY A 188 -2.72 -11.31 21.38
CA GLY A 188 -1.81 -10.28 20.88
C GLY A 188 -2.19 -8.84 21.22
N ARG A 189 -3.24 -8.61 21.99
CA ARG A 189 -3.69 -7.29 22.40
C ARG A 189 -3.36 -7.01 23.87
N ALA A 190 -2.59 -5.98 24.15
CA ALA A 190 -2.32 -5.57 25.53
C ALA A 190 -3.60 -5.03 26.18
N ILE A 191 -4.00 -5.60 27.31
CA ILE A 191 -5.18 -5.18 28.07
C ILE A 191 -4.78 -4.34 29.26
N ALA A 192 -3.71 -4.71 29.97
CA ALA A 192 -3.21 -4.01 31.14
C ALA A 192 -1.70 -4.17 31.26
N SER A 193 -1.04 -3.22 31.91
CA SER A 193 0.33 -3.42 32.35
C SER A 193 0.54 -2.96 33.78
N ARG A 194 1.53 -3.56 34.42
CA ARG A 194 1.91 -3.25 35.80
C ARG A 194 3.40 -3.45 35.97
N THR A 195 4.07 -2.48 36.56
CA THR A 195 5.49 -2.59 36.91
C THR A 195 5.66 -2.54 38.41
N ILE A 196 6.49 -3.42 38.94
CA ILE A 196 6.84 -3.48 40.36
C ILE A 196 8.35 -3.34 40.52
N GLY A 197 8.78 -2.57 41.52
CA GLY A 197 10.19 -2.35 41.84
C GLY A 197 10.82 -3.55 42.55
N VAL A 198 10.73 -4.73 41.93
CA VAL A 198 11.38 -5.95 42.42
C VAL A 198 11.92 -6.72 41.20
N GLY A 199 13.17 -7.10 41.24
CA GLY A 199 13.84 -7.86 40.19
C GLY A 199 15.04 -8.65 40.70
N GLY A 200 15.88 -9.11 39.78
CA GLY A 200 17.01 -9.96 40.05
C GLY A 200 18.04 -9.41 41.02
N GLN A 201 18.22 -8.10 41.09
CA GLN A 201 19.09 -7.44 42.07
C GLN A 201 18.62 -7.72 43.51
N HIS A 202 17.33 -7.56 43.76
CA HIS A 202 16.76 -7.84 45.10
C HIS A 202 16.93 -9.30 45.51
N LEU A 203 16.85 -10.20 44.52
CA LEU A 203 17.11 -11.63 44.77
C LEU A 203 18.60 -11.85 45.09
N THR A 204 19.51 -11.21 44.39
CA THR A 204 20.95 -11.28 44.66
C THR A 204 21.29 -10.78 46.08
N GLU A 205 20.74 -9.61 46.45
CA GLU A 205 20.90 -9.02 47.79
C GLU A 205 20.33 -9.93 48.88
N ALA A 206 19.17 -10.55 48.64
CA ALA A 206 18.56 -11.52 49.55
C ALA A 206 19.42 -12.79 49.72
N LEU A 207 19.95 -13.32 48.63
CA LEU A 207 20.87 -14.46 48.67
C LEU A 207 22.18 -14.13 49.37
N ALA A 208 22.75 -12.95 49.13
CA ALA A 208 23.93 -12.49 49.85
C ALA A 208 23.72 -12.49 51.37
N ALA A 209 22.55 -11.99 51.82
CA ALA A 209 22.16 -11.97 53.23
C ALA A 209 21.89 -13.36 53.80
N ASP A 210 21.22 -14.23 53.04
CA ASP A 210 20.89 -15.60 53.49
C ASP A 210 22.13 -16.49 53.59
N LEU A 211 23.08 -16.34 52.66
CA LEU A 211 24.26 -17.22 52.53
C LEU A 211 25.53 -16.61 53.13
N GLY A 212 25.50 -15.36 53.57
CA GLY A 212 26.67 -14.65 54.09
C GLY A 212 27.75 -14.38 53.04
N LEU A 213 27.31 -14.19 51.78
CA LEU A 213 28.18 -13.94 50.63
C LEU A 213 28.27 -12.44 50.30
N SER A 214 29.30 -12.03 49.56
CA SER A 214 29.30 -10.73 48.91
C SER A 214 28.23 -10.72 47.79
N VAL A 215 27.79 -9.53 47.41
CA VAL A 215 26.79 -9.36 46.30
C VAL A 215 27.30 -9.97 45.01
N ALA A 216 28.59 -9.87 44.72
CA ALA A 216 29.20 -10.45 43.52
C ALA A 216 29.18 -12.00 43.55
N GLU A 217 29.53 -12.60 44.69
CA GLU A 217 29.46 -14.05 44.86
C GLU A 217 28.02 -14.58 44.83
N ALA A 218 27.08 -13.86 45.45
CA ALA A 218 25.65 -14.19 45.39
C ALA A 218 25.08 -14.07 43.94
N GLU A 219 25.54 -13.10 43.14
CA GLU A 219 25.17 -13.00 41.72
C GLU A 219 25.66 -14.24 40.93
N LEU A 220 26.91 -14.65 41.16
CA LEU A 220 27.45 -15.87 40.53
C LEU A 220 26.66 -17.11 40.95
N ALA A 221 26.42 -17.30 42.28
CA ALA A 221 25.63 -18.41 42.79
C ALA A 221 24.22 -18.43 42.17
N LYS A 222 23.54 -17.26 42.09
CA LYS A 222 22.24 -17.15 41.44
C LYS A 222 22.26 -17.59 39.98
N CYS A 223 23.33 -17.30 39.24
CA CYS A 223 23.46 -17.63 37.81
C CYS A 223 23.86 -19.10 37.56
N GLU A 224 24.67 -19.69 38.43
CA GLU A 224 25.31 -20.97 38.20
C GLU A 224 24.67 -22.11 39.00
N GLU A 225 24.13 -21.83 40.19
CA GLU A 225 23.61 -22.84 41.12
C GLU A 225 22.09 -22.99 41.03
N ASP A 226 21.60 -24.18 41.38
CA ASP A 226 20.15 -24.43 41.55
C ASP A 226 19.71 -23.98 42.96
N ILE A 227 19.57 -22.70 43.17
CA ILE A 227 19.21 -22.11 44.46
C ILE A 227 17.78 -22.43 44.91
N LEU A 228 16.91 -22.89 44.03
CA LEU A 228 15.55 -23.31 44.37
C LEU A 228 15.52 -24.78 44.81
N GLY A 229 16.45 -25.58 44.33
CA GLY A 229 16.53 -27.01 44.62
C GLY A 229 15.35 -27.81 44.09
N GLU A 230 15.39 -29.11 44.24
CA GLU A 230 14.31 -30.02 43.80
C GLU A 230 12.98 -29.79 44.54
N THR A 231 13.04 -29.29 45.78
CA THR A 231 11.87 -29.04 46.63
C THR A 231 11.28 -27.66 46.44
N LEU A 232 11.79 -26.86 45.51
CA LEU A 232 11.40 -25.44 45.26
C LEU A 232 11.38 -24.59 46.55
N SER A 233 12.36 -24.83 47.42
CA SER A 233 12.48 -24.20 48.74
C SER A 233 13.72 -23.31 48.81
N PRO A 234 13.71 -22.10 48.20
CA PRO A 234 14.84 -21.17 48.26
C PRO A 234 15.10 -20.69 49.71
N PRO A 235 16.28 -20.09 49.96
CA PRO A 235 16.59 -19.45 51.25
C PRO A 235 15.51 -18.40 51.67
N PRO A 236 15.35 -18.13 52.98
CA PRO A 236 14.18 -17.40 53.49
C PRO A 236 14.01 -15.98 52.96
N GLN A 237 15.09 -15.20 52.75
CA GLN A 237 14.99 -13.85 52.20
C GLN A 237 14.72 -13.91 50.71
N ALA A 238 15.38 -14.82 49.97
CA ALA A 238 15.13 -15.11 48.58
C ALA A 238 13.66 -15.51 48.34
N THR A 239 13.09 -16.37 49.23
CA THR A 239 11.66 -16.71 49.21
C THR A 239 10.76 -15.47 49.26
N LYS A 240 11.04 -14.51 50.16
CA LYS A 240 10.22 -13.28 50.26
C LYS A 240 10.20 -12.47 48.96
N VAL A 241 11.34 -12.39 48.28
CA VAL A 241 11.46 -11.68 46.99
C VAL A 241 10.63 -12.36 45.90
N LEU A 242 10.81 -13.69 45.74
CA LEU A 242 10.09 -14.47 44.73
C LEU A 242 8.58 -14.51 45.00
N ASP A 243 8.17 -14.68 46.28
CA ASP A 243 6.76 -14.63 46.68
C ASP A 243 6.13 -13.25 46.43
N ARG A 244 6.91 -12.19 46.54
CA ARG A 244 6.41 -10.85 46.16
C ARG A 244 6.08 -10.75 44.67
N ILE A 245 6.94 -11.32 43.83
CA ILE A 245 6.67 -11.41 42.39
C ILE A 245 5.41 -12.24 42.12
N ALA A 246 5.33 -13.42 42.71
CA ALA A 246 4.17 -14.30 42.56
C ALA A 246 2.86 -13.64 43.02
N ARG A 247 2.85 -12.96 44.18
CA ARG A 247 1.68 -12.23 44.67
C ARG A 247 1.22 -11.11 43.72
N GLU A 248 2.16 -10.41 43.09
CA GLU A 248 1.78 -9.35 42.13
C GLU A 248 1.23 -9.94 40.81
N ILE A 249 1.70 -11.11 40.38
CA ILE A 249 1.08 -11.84 39.28
C ILE A 249 -0.37 -12.21 39.64
N VAL A 250 -0.60 -12.86 40.79
CA VAL A 250 -1.94 -13.26 41.26
C VAL A 250 -2.85 -12.02 41.40
N ARG A 251 -2.35 -10.91 41.92
CA ARG A 251 -3.11 -9.66 42.05
C ARG A 251 -3.50 -9.07 40.70
N THR A 252 -2.63 -9.17 39.70
CA THR A 252 -2.91 -8.70 38.35
C THR A 252 -4.02 -9.54 37.70
N VAL A 253 -3.95 -10.87 37.87
CA VAL A 253 -4.99 -11.79 37.43
C VAL A 253 -6.33 -11.51 38.10
N ALA A 254 -6.36 -11.44 39.43
CA ALA A 254 -7.58 -11.17 40.18
C ALA A 254 -8.24 -9.84 39.79
N THR A 255 -7.44 -8.80 39.54
CA THR A 255 -7.94 -7.51 39.07
C THR A 255 -8.61 -7.62 37.68
N HIS A 256 -8.08 -8.44 36.81
CA HIS A 256 -8.65 -8.67 35.49
C HIS A 256 -9.96 -9.47 35.56
N GLU A 257 -9.96 -10.59 36.29
CA GLU A 257 -11.12 -11.47 36.46
C GLU A 257 -12.31 -10.74 37.11
N GLN A 258 -12.04 -9.81 38.04
CA GLN A 258 -13.09 -8.96 38.62
C GLN A 258 -13.74 -8.01 37.60
N ARG A 259 -13.02 -7.60 36.54
CA ARG A 259 -13.53 -6.73 35.50
C ARG A 259 -14.24 -7.50 34.38
N SER A 260 -13.83 -8.71 34.11
CA SER A 260 -14.35 -9.55 33.03
C SER A 260 -14.62 -10.95 33.56
N ALA A 261 -15.86 -11.22 33.97
CA ALA A 261 -16.26 -12.47 34.58
C ALA A 261 -16.09 -13.71 33.69
N SER A 262 -15.77 -13.54 32.41
CA SER A 262 -15.62 -14.63 31.43
C SER A 262 -14.19 -14.90 31.00
N ALA A 263 -13.21 -14.13 31.48
CA ALA A 263 -11.83 -14.23 31.01
C ALA A 263 -10.91 -14.76 32.11
N SER A 264 -10.59 -16.05 32.07
CA SER A 264 -9.50 -16.65 32.88
C SER A 264 -8.16 -16.37 32.19
N VAL A 265 -7.11 -16.26 32.99
CA VAL A 265 -5.73 -16.24 32.48
C VAL A 265 -5.24 -17.66 32.30
N ASP A 266 -4.82 -18.00 31.08
CA ASP A 266 -4.44 -19.37 30.70
C ASP A 266 -3.02 -19.72 31.17
N GLU A 267 -2.08 -18.77 31.09
CA GLU A 267 -0.66 -19.00 31.31
C GLU A 267 0.09 -17.72 31.67
N VAL A 268 1.19 -17.89 32.40
CA VAL A 268 2.22 -16.87 32.64
C VAL A 268 3.45 -17.20 31.80
N THR A 269 3.82 -16.34 30.87
CA THR A 269 5.05 -16.47 30.07
C THR A 269 6.13 -15.58 30.67
N ILE A 270 7.21 -16.17 31.18
CA ILE A 270 8.32 -15.44 31.82
C ILE A 270 9.51 -15.27 30.89
N PHE A 271 10.16 -14.12 30.96
CA PHE A 271 11.39 -13.79 30.23
C PHE A 271 12.19 -12.71 30.97
N GLY A 272 13.30 -12.25 30.40
CA GLY A 272 14.26 -11.37 31.06
C GLY A 272 15.38 -12.12 31.75
N GLY A 273 16.37 -11.43 32.30
CA GLY A 273 17.55 -12.04 32.88
C GLY A 273 17.26 -12.94 34.06
N THR A 274 16.33 -12.55 34.94
CA THR A 274 15.95 -13.32 36.12
C THR A 274 15.15 -14.58 35.76
N ALA A 275 14.50 -14.64 34.61
CA ALA A 275 13.79 -15.82 34.14
C ALA A 275 14.72 -17.02 33.82
N LEU A 276 16.04 -16.79 33.74
CA LEU A 276 17.03 -17.86 33.57
C LEU A 276 17.30 -18.64 34.84
N LEU A 277 16.86 -18.13 36.00
CA LEU A 277 17.00 -18.84 37.25
C LEU A 277 16.43 -20.26 37.14
N GLN A 278 17.23 -21.27 37.51
CA GLN A 278 16.81 -22.66 37.38
C GLN A 278 15.51 -22.90 38.15
N ARG A 279 14.55 -23.64 37.54
CA ARG A 279 13.26 -24.05 38.13
C ARG A 279 12.31 -22.89 38.52
N LEU A 280 12.60 -21.65 38.13
CA LEU A 280 11.75 -20.48 38.48
C LEU A 280 10.32 -20.62 37.93
N ASP A 281 10.17 -21.16 36.74
CA ASP A 281 8.88 -21.49 36.14
C ASP A 281 8.04 -22.41 37.01
N GLY A 282 8.62 -23.50 37.51
CA GLY A 282 7.97 -24.42 38.46
C GLY A 282 7.60 -23.73 39.77
N TYR A 283 8.52 -22.94 40.35
CA TYR A 283 8.27 -22.20 41.58
C TYR A 283 7.09 -21.22 41.41
N LEU A 284 7.09 -20.43 40.34
CA LEU A 284 6.00 -19.50 40.10
C LEU A 284 4.68 -20.22 39.82
N ALA A 285 4.70 -21.34 39.08
CA ALA A 285 3.50 -22.13 38.85
C ALA A 285 2.88 -22.63 40.17
N GLU A 286 3.71 -23.17 41.11
CA GLU A 286 3.24 -23.62 42.43
C GLU A 286 2.67 -22.47 43.27
N ARG A 287 3.32 -21.29 43.25
CA ARG A 287 2.92 -20.15 44.10
C ARG A 287 1.72 -19.36 43.53
N THR A 288 1.55 -19.34 42.23
CA THR A 288 0.45 -18.61 41.59
C THR A 288 -0.77 -19.48 41.30
N GLY A 289 -0.61 -20.79 41.22
CA GLY A 289 -1.62 -21.74 40.75
C GLY A 289 -1.89 -21.67 39.24
N LEU A 290 -1.02 -20.97 38.47
CA LEU A 290 -1.15 -20.77 37.02
C LEU A 290 -0.05 -21.55 36.30
N ALA A 291 -0.37 -22.11 35.13
CA ALA A 291 0.64 -22.64 34.24
C ALA A 291 1.68 -21.53 33.94
N THR A 292 2.95 -21.84 34.14
CA THR A 292 4.04 -20.89 33.93
C THR A 292 5.10 -21.52 33.05
N ALA A 293 5.45 -20.83 31.95
CA ALA A 293 6.47 -21.27 31.01
C ALA A 293 7.43 -20.15 30.67
N ARG A 294 8.65 -20.50 30.30
CA ARG A 294 9.61 -19.55 29.73
C ARG A 294 9.23 -19.23 28.28
N LEU A 295 9.54 -18.01 27.85
CA LEU A 295 9.36 -17.62 26.45
C LEU A 295 10.06 -18.66 25.54
N GLY A 296 9.27 -19.28 24.68
CA GLY A 296 9.70 -20.36 23.79
C GLY A 296 10.53 -19.87 22.60
N LEU A 297 10.66 -20.74 21.61
CA LEU A 297 11.31 -20.40 20.35
C LEU A 297 10.34 -19.60 19.46
N PRO A 298 10.87 -18.73 18.61
CA PRO A 298 10.05 -18.03 17.61
C PRO A 298 9.38 -19.01 16.63
N ARG A 299 8.26 -18.58 16.04
CA ARG A 299 7.55 -19.31 14.98
C ARG A 299 8.45 -19.55 13.77
N GLU A 300 8.19 -20.61 13.01
CA GLU A 300 8.85 -20.85 11.72
C GLU A 300 8.74 -19.62 10.80
N GLY A 301 9.83 -19.29 10.12
CA GLY A 301 9.93 -18.11 9.26
C GLY A 301 10.40 -16.83 9.95
N TYR A 302 10.45 -16.78 11.31
CA TYR A 302 11.05 -15.67 12.06
C TYR A 302 12.24 -16.10 12.91
N GLY A 303 12.41 -17.42 13.09
CA GLY A 303 13.27 -17.99 14.13
C GLY A 303 14.75 -17.96 13.84
N GLU A 304 15.17 -18.19 12.61
CA GLU A 304 16.59 -18.39 12.31
C GLU A 304 17.43 -17.15 12.65
N SER A 305 16.96 -15.97 12.25
CA SER A 305 17.68 -14.71 12.48
C SER A 305 17.68 -14.30 13.97
N LEU A 306 16.57 -14.54 14.69
CA LEU A 306 16.48 -14.24 16.13
C LEU A 306 17.32 -15.18 16.97
N VAL A 307 17.30 -16.48 16.69
CA VAL A 307 18.08 -17.48 17.45
C VAL A 307 19.58 -17.33 17.19
N ALA A 308 19.97 -17.01 15.96
CA ALA A 308 21.37 -16.75 15.61
C ALA A 308 21.97 -15.54 16.33
N GLY A 309 21.15 -14.56 16.71
CA GLY A 309 21.59 -13.35 17.42
C GLY A 309 21.82 -13.52 18.93
N GLY A 310 21.33 -14.61 19.52
CA GLY A 310 21.41 -14.90 20.96
C GLY A 310 20.10 -15.49 21.52
N PRO A 311 20.01 -15.80 22.81
CA PRO A 311 18.80 -16.34 23.42
C PRO A 311 17.67 -15.30 23.44
N PRO A 312 16.56 -15.50 22.70
CA PRO A 312 15.48 -14.52 22.57
C PRO A 312 14.89 -14.09 23.92
N ILE A 313 14.87 -14.96 24.90
CA ILE A 313 14.38 -14.71 26.25
C ILE A 313 15.06 -13.50 26.93
N LEU A 314 16.33 -13.21 26.61
CA LEU A 314 17.06 -12.06 27.12
C LEU A 314 16.78 -10.76 26.35
N TYR A 315 16.32 -10.88 25.12
CA TYR A 315 16.08 -9.74 24.23
C TYR A 315 14.59 -9.44 24.02
N ALA A 316 13.71 -10.11 24.77
CA ALA A 316 12.26 -10.07 24.51
C ALA A 316 11.72 -8.61 24.44
N THR A 317 12.10 -7.74 25.38
CA THR A 317 11.69 -6.32 25.38
C THR A 317 12.24 -5.57 24.17
N ALA A 318 13.52 -5.76 23.80
CA ALA A 318 14.10 -5.16 22.61
C ALA A 318 13.46 -5.70 21.31
N ILE A 319 13.11 -6.99 21.27
CA ILE A 319 12.35 -7.60 20.17
C ILE A 319 10.97 -6.95 20.06
N ALA A 320 10.23 -6.84 21.18
CA ALA A 320 8.91 -6.21 21.21
C ALA A 320 8.95 -4.74 20.71
N LEU A 321 9.96 -3.98 21.11
CA LEU A 321 10.21 -2.62 20.66
C LEU A 321 10.54 -2.55 19.18
N GLY A 322 11.40 -3.43 18.69
CA GLY A 322 11.73 -3.48 17.26
C GLY A 322 10.51 -3.81 16.39
N LEU A 323 9.70 -4.80 16.82
CA LEU A 323 8.45 -5.19 16.17
C LEU A 323 7.43 -4.04 16.17
N ARG A 324 7.39 -3.22 17.21
CA ARG A 324 6.56 -2.02 17.28
C ARG A 324 6.85 -1.03 16.14
N GLY A 325 8.09 -0.99 15.65
CA GLY A 325 8.50 -0.18 14.51
C GLY A 325 8.10 -0.75 13.15
N THR A 326 7.50 -1.93 13.09
CA THR A 326 7.10 -2.60 11.86
C THR A 326 5.61 -2.41 11.54
N ALA A 327 5.20 -2.74 10.32
CA ALA A 327 3.79 -2.68 9.92
C ALA A 327 2.91 -3.77 10.57
N ARG A 328 3.52 -4.74 11.29
CA ARG A 328 2.80 -5.81 11.98
C ARG A 328 2.62 -5.57 13.48
N ALA A 329 2.97 -4.37 13.94
CA ALA A 329 2.82 -4.02 15.35
C ALA A 329 1.41 -4.31 15.90
N ARG A 330 1.36 -4.86 17.11
CA ARG A 330 0.12 -5.14 17.86
C ARG A 330 -0.33 -3.96 18.71
N THR A 331 0.60 -3.07 19.08
CA THR A 331 0.35 -1.90 19.92
C THR A 331 0.46 -0.62 19.10
N SER A 332 -0.22 0.44 19.54
CA SER A 332 -0.27 1.71 18.83
C SER A 332 0.11 2.92 19.69
N MET A 333 0.30 2.75 20.99
CA MET A 333 0.60 3.84 21.91
C MET A 333 1.93 4.52 21.61
N ASN A 334 1.96 5.83 21.80
CA ASN A 334 3.15 6.63 21.56
C ASN A 334 3.09 7.93 22.36
N PHE A 335 3.98 8.11 23.33
CA PHE A 335 4.09 9.35 24.12
C PHE A 335 4.72 10.51 23.37
N ARG A 336 5.16 10.31 22.11
CA ARG A 336 5.58 11.41 21.24
C ARG A 336 4.38 12.11 20.62
N ARG A 337 3.62 12.79 21.46
CA ARG A 337 2.45 13.61 21.14
C ARG A 337 2.69 15.07 21.46
N ASP A 338 1.80 15.92 21.07
CA ASP A 338 1.81 17.36 21.29
C ASP A 338 3.16 17.98 20.90
N GLU A 339 3.85 18.64 21.80
CA GLU A 339 5.18 19.22 21.59
C GLU A 339 6.27 18.20 21.33
N PHE A 340 6.10 16.93 21.77
CA PHE A 340 7.04 15.85 21.54
C PHE A 340 6.88 15.17 20.17
N THR A 341 5.91 15.60 19.36
CA THR A 341 5.69 15.04 18.02
C THR A 341 6.94 15.18 17.18
N VAL A 342 7.33 14.12 16.50
CA VAL A 342 8.47 14.14 15.56
C VAL A 342 8.15 15.11 14.44
N ARG A 343 8.81 16.25 14.41
CA ARG A 343 8.74 17.14 13.25
C ARG A 343 9.43 16.44 12.09
N LEU A 344 8.72 16.31 10.99
CA LEU A 344 9.31 15.78 9.76
C LEU A 344 10.48 16.68 9.36
N ASP A 345 11.69 16.21 9.58
CA ASP A 345 12.87 16.91 9.10
C ASP A 345 12.95 16.73 7.58
N LEU A 346 12.41 17.72 6.87
CA LEU A 346 12.46 17.79 5.41
C LEU A 346 13.90 17.81 4.87
N SER A 347 14.90 18.04 5.71
CA SER A 347 16.31 18.02 5.33
C SER A 347 16.81 16.60 5.02
N GLN A 348 16.37 15.60 5.79
CA GLN A 348 16.65 14.18 5.49
C GLN A 348 15.95 13.75 4.20
N PHE A 349 14.68 14.14 4.04
CA PHE A 349 13.93 13.89 2.82
C PHE A 349 14.62 14.49 1.58
N ARG A 350 15.15 15.71 1.70
CA ARG A 350 15.92 16.36 0.63
C ARG A 350 17.21 15.62 0.29
N ARG A 351 17.86 14.95 1.25
CA ARG A 351 19.11 14.21 1.00
C ARG A 351 18.83 12.89 0.29
N ASP A 352 17.79 12.14 0.70
CA ASP A 352 17.45 10.84 0.13
C ASP A 352 16.81 10.96 -1.26
N PHE A 353 16.05 12.06 -1.48
CA PHE A 353 15.40 12.32 -2.76
C PHE A 353 16.24 13.16 -3.75
N ARG A 354 17.47 13.57 -3.39
CA ARG A 354 18.34 14.34 -4.32
C ARG A 354 18.55 13.61 -5.64
N TRP A 355 18.86 12.33 -5.61
CA TRP A 355 19.09 11.53 -6.81
C TRP A 355 17.82 11.29 -7.61
N THR A 356 16.69 11.00 -6.95
CA THR A 356 15.39 10.87 -7.59
C THR A 356 14.90 12.20 -8.19
N GLY A 357 15.14 13.30 -7.51
CA GLY A 357 14.87 14.65 -8.01
C GLY A 357 15.68 14.98 -9.26
N TRP A 358 16.98 14.64 -9.27
CA TRP A 358 17.84 14.82 -10.46
C TRP A 358 17.42 13.92 -11.63
N LEU A 359 17.01 12.66 -11.36
CA LEU A 359 16.48 11.76 -12.39
C LEU A 359 15.15 12.27 -12.96
N ALA A 360 14.26 12.74 -12.12
CA ALA A 360 13.00 13.35 -12.58
C ALA A 360 13.24 14.63 -13.40
N ALA A 361 14.17 15.48 -13.00
CA ALA A 361 14.56 16.66 -13.77
C ALA A 361 15.21 16.30 -15.12
N ALA A 362 16.05 15.27 -15.15
CA ALA A 362 16.68 14.78 -16.38
C ALA A 362 15.66 14.17 -17.35
N THR A 363 14.70 13.38 -16.85
CA THR A 363 13.62 12.83 -17.68
C THR A 363 12.70 13.91 -18.23
N LEU A 364 12.39 14.92 -17.44
CA LEU A 364 11.59 16.07 -17.90
C LEU A 364 12.36 16.86 -18.97
N ALA A 365 13.66 17.11 -18.76
CA ALA A 365 14.49 17.79 -19.75
C ALA A 365 14.58 17.01 -21.07
N LEU A 366 14.76 15.69 -21.03
CA LEU A 366 14.75 14.83 -22.22
C LEU A 366 13.37 14.84 -22.92
N ALA A 367 12.28 14.82 -22.18
CA ALA A 367 10.93 14.93 -22.74
C ALA A 367 10.72 16.28 -23.45
N LEU A 368 11.18 17.39 -22.86
CA LEU A 368 11.10 18.73 -23.46
C LEU A 368 11.98 18.84 -24.72
N ILE A 369 13.17 18.27 -24.69
CA ILE A 369 14.06 18.22 -25.87
C ILE A 369 13.42 17.39 -26.98
N GLY A 370 12.88 16.21 -26.64
CA GLY A 370 12.16 15.36 -27.59
C GLY A 370 10.94 16.05 -28.20
N PHE A 371 10.17 16.74 -27.38
CA PHE A 371 9.01 17.54 -27.85
C PHE A 371 9.44 18.68 -28.76
N GLY A 372 10.48 19.40 -28.40
CA GLY A 372 11.05 20.47 -29.24
C GLY A 372 11.61 19.95 -30.58
N ALA A 373 12.25 18.77 -30.55
CA ALA A 373 12.76 18.14 -31.77
C ALA A 373 11.61 17.66 -32.69
N THR A 374 10.52 17.09 -32.14
CA THR A 374 9.34 16.71 -32.93
C THR A 374 8.69 17.92 -33.60
N ILE A 375 8.47 19.02 -32.86
CA ILE A 375 7.91 20.25 -33.44
C ILE A 375 8.82 20.80 -34.56
N SER A 376 10.14 20.79 -34.33
CA SER A 376 11.11 21.27 -35.34
C SER A 376 11.10 20.40 -36.61
N LEU A 377 11.08 19.07 -36.44
CA LEU A 377 11.02 18.12 -37.55
C LEU A 377 9.69 18.20 -38.34
N GLU A 378 8.57 18.34 -37.65
CA GLU A 378 7.27 18.51 -38.27
C GLU A 378 7.22 19.85 -39.02
N GLY A 379 7.75 20.92 -38.45
CA GLY A 379 7.85 22.22 -39.13
C GLY A 379 8.76 22.15 -40.36
N GLN A 380 9.84 21.40 -40.35
CA GLN A 380 10.68 21.18 -41.54
C GLN A 380 9.94 20.38 -42.62
N ARG A 381 9.26 19.27 -42.22
CA ARG A 381 8.45 18.47 -43.15
C ARG A 381 7.33 19.28 -43.79
N ALA A 382 6.63 20.10 -43.01
CA ALA A 382 5.60 20.99 -43.54
C ALA A 382 6.14 21.94 -44.61
N ARG A 383 7.27 22.61 -44.35
CA ARG A 383 7.92 23.50 -45.33
C ARG A 383 8.35 22.77 -46.61
N VAL A 384 8.88 21.55 -46.50
CA VAL A 384 9.26 20.75 -47.68
C VAL A 384 8.03 20.34 -48.48
N LEU A 385 6.93 19.98 -47.82
CA LEU A 385 5.67 19.62 -48.48
C LEU A 385 5.03 20.84 -49.14
N GLU A 386 5.01 22.01 -48.51
CA GLU A 386 4.53 23.28 -49.07
C GLU A 386 5.35 23.67 -50.31
N ALA A 387 6.68 23.58 -50.23
CA ALA A 387 7.53 23.89 -51.39
C ALA A 387 7.26 22.94 -52.58
N ARG A 388 7.05 21.65 -52.27
CA ARG A 388 6.74 20.64 -53.30
C ARG A 388 5.34 20.83 -53.90
N ALA A 389 4.36 21.23 -53.06
CA ALA A 389 3.02 21.60 -53.53
C ALA A 389 3.06 22.86 -54.41
N ALA A 390 3.83 23.88 -54.05
CA ALA A 390 4.05 25.06 -54.87
C ALA A 390 4.68 24.77 -56.23
N GLN A 391 5.66 23.86 -56.24
CA GLN A 391 6.29 23.40 -57.50
C GLN A 391 5.29 22.66 -58.39
N LEU A 392 4.51 21.74 -57.87
CA LEU A 392 3.45 21.04 -58.60
C LEU A 392 2.38 22.01 -59.12
N TYR A 393 2.02 23.02 -58.34
CA TYR A 393 1.07 24.05 -58.77
C TYR A 393 1.59 24.81 -59.98
N SER A 394 2.86 25.19 -60.01
CA SER A 394 3.49 25.89 -61.14
C SER A 394 3.63 25.03 -62.40
N GLU A 395 3.77 23.68 -62.24
CA GLU A 395 3.81 22.73 -63.37
C GLU A 395 2.40 22.55 -63.98
N VAL A 396 1.35 22.50 -63.16
CA VAL A 396 -0.04 22.28 -63.62
C VAL A 396 -0.65 23.54 -64.17
N ILE A 397 -0.27 24.73 -63.65
CA ILE A 397 -0.82 26.02 -64.07
C ILE A 397 0.33 26.97 -64.46
N PRO A 398 0.86 26.88 -65.66
CA PRO A 398 1.95 27.72 -66.13
C PRO A 398 1.54 29.22 -66.16
N GLY A 399 2.32 30.05 -65.45
CA GLY A 399 2.13 31.50 -65.42
C GLY A 399 1.30 32.05 -64.28
N ALA A 400 0.79 31.23 -63.37
CA ALA A 400 0.12 31.67 -62.15
C ALA A 400 1.07 31.56 -60.95
N ALA A 401 1.09 32.60 -60.09
CA ALA A 401 1.82 32.57 -58.82
C ALA A 401 1.10 31.60 -57.83
N PRO A 402 1.85 30.75 -57.12
CA PRO A 402 1.23 29.84 -56.12
C PRO A 402 0.59 30.70 -54.99
N PRO A 403 -0.65 30.41 -54.62
CA PRO A 403 -1.32 31.09 -53.51
C PRO A 403 -0.77 30.59 -52.16
N ASP A 404 -1.03 31.36 -51.08
CA ASP A 404 -0.56 31.05 -49.72
C ASP A 404 -1.00 29.65 -49.23
N ASP A 405 -2.17 29.16 -49.63
CA ASP A 405 -2.62 27.78 -49.38
C ASP A 405 -2.69 27.02 -50.74
N THR A 406 -1.53 26.59 -51.19
CA THR A 406 -1.36 25.86 -52.45
C THR A 406 -2.08 24.52 -52.46
N VAL A 407 -2.17 23.85 -51.29
CA VAL A 407 -2.83 22.52 -51.16
C VAL A 407 -4.35 22.67 -51.34
N ALA A 408 -4.93 23.68 -50.70
CA ALA A 408 -6.36 23.98 -50.88
C ALA A 408 -6.70 24.36 -52.32
N ALA A 409 -5.85 25.17 -52.95
CA ALA A 409 -6.03 25.57 -54.35
C ALA A 409 -5.94 24.39 -55.32
N LEU A 410 -4.95 23.50 -55.20
CA LEU A 410 -4.85 22.26 -55.96
C LEU A 410 -6.05 21.34 -55.78
N SER A 411 -6.51 21.18 -54.52
CA SER A 411 -7.67 20.35 -54.22
C SER A 411 -8.98 20.92 -54.75
N ALA A 412 -9.11 22.25 -54.83
CA ALA A 412 -10.24 22.90 -55.45
C ALA A 412 -10.24 22.68 -56.99
N GLN A 413 -9.08 22.77 -57.63
CA GLN A 413 -8.95 22.50 -59.08
C GLN A 413 -9.22 21.02 -59.44
N VAL A 414 -8.75 20.09 -58.62
CA VAL A 414 -9.06 18.66 -58.80
C VAL A 414 -10.58 18.45 -58.70
N ARG A 415 -11.24 19.09 -57.72
CA ARG A 415 -12.70 19.03 -57.62
C ARG A 415 -13.39 19.62 -58.84
N GLU A 416 -12.96 20.81 -59.31
CA GLU A 416 -13.52 21.44 -60.51
C GLU A 416 -13.29 20.58 -61.77
N ALA A 417 -12.12 19.97 -61.92
CA ALA A 417 -11.85 19.08 -63.03
C ALA A 417 -12.74 17.80 -62.97
N ASN A 418 -12.94 17.24 -61.77
CA ASN A 418 -13.85 16.14 -61.59
C ASN A 418 -15.32 16.51 -61.88
N ASP A 419 -15.75 17.68 -61.40
CA ASP A 419 -17.11 18.17 -61.69
C ASP A 419 -17.33 18.43 -63.20
N ARG A 420 -16.31 18.94 -63.91
CA ARG A 420 -16.36 19.07 -65.40
C ARG A 420 -16.40 17.70 -66.10
N ALA A 421 -15.62 16.73 -65.61
CA ALA A 421 -15.65 15.36 -66.15
C ALA A 421 -17.02 14.70 -65.91
N ASP A 422 -17.60 14.91 -64.75
CA ASP A 422 -18.94 14.44 -64.42
C ASP A 422 -20.03 15.10 -65.28
N PHE A 423 -19.87 16.42 -65.56
CA PHE A 423 -20.78 17.16 -66.45
C PHE A 423 -20.71 16.68 -67.89
N LEU A 424 -19.51 16.28 -68.38
CA LEU A 424 -19.33 15.72 -69.69
C LEU A 424 -19.78 14.27 -69.82
N GLY A 425 -20.31 13.67 -68.72
CA GLY A 425 -20.87 12.32 -68.72
C GLY A 425 -19.83 11.22 -68.87
N VAL A 426 -18.57 11.48 -68.48
CA VAL A 426 -17.55 10.46 -68.41
C VAL A 426 -17.78 9.62 -67.12
N TYR A 427 -18.42 8.48 -67.28
CA TYR A 427 -18.66 7.57 -66.15
C TYR A 427 -17.38 6.82 -65.78
N ARG A 428 -17.23 6.55 -64.48
CA ARG A 428 -16.21 5.61 -64.01
C ARG A 428 -16.48 4.24 -64.62
N GLY A 429 -15.65 3.83 -65.57
CA GLY A 429 -15.81 2.57 -66.30
C GLY A 429 -15.71 2.72 -67.83
N ASN A 430 -15.18 3.86 -68.32
CA ASN A 430 -14.91 4.15 -69.74
C ASN A 430 -16.11 4.16 -70.71
N LEU A 431 -17.33 4.24 -70.21
CA LEU A 431 -18.52 4.37 -71.06
C LEU A 431 -19.15 5.77 -70.89
N SER A 432 -19.10 6.56 -71.93
CA SER A 432 -19.84 7.84 -71.99
C SER A 432 -21.34 7.61 -72.18
N ALA A 433 -22.18 8.60 -71.90
CA ALA A 433 -23.61 8.51 -72.18
C ALA A 433 -23.89 8.22 -73.67
N LEU A 434 -23.00 8.69 -74.58
CA LEU A 434 -23.05 8.39 -75.98
C LEU A 434 -22.69 6.91 -76.29
N ASP A 435 -21.70 6.33 -75.58
CA ASP A 435 -21.38 4.94 -75.71
C ASP A 435 -22.52 4.03 -75.24
N ILE A 436 -23.16 4.40 -74.12
CA ILE A 436 -24.35 3.69 -73.60
C ILE A 436 -25.49 3.77 -74.61
N LEU A 437 -25.71 4.92 -75.18
CA LEU A 437 -26.76 5.10 -76.20
C LEU A 437 -26.47 4.30 -77.48
N SER A 438 -25.19 4.29 -77.90
CA SER A 438 -24.72 3.49 -79.04
C SER A 438 -24.91 2.00 -78.80
N GLU A 439 -24.55 1.53 -77.62
CA GLU A 439 -24.69 0.12 -77.24
C GLU A 439 -26.17 -0.28 -77.09
N LEU A 440 -27.01 0.56 -76.53
CA LEU A 440 -28.46 0.34 -76.47
C LEU A 440 -29.03 0.22 -77.90
N SER A 441 -28.65 1.16 -78.81
CA SER A 441 -29.13 1.17 -80.18
C SER A 441 -28.69 -0.08 -80.97
N LYS A 442 -27.47 -0.57 -80.78
CA LYS A 442 -26.95 -1.79 -81.41
C LYS A 442 -27.64 -3.08 -80.98
N ARG A 443 -28.17 -3.10 -79.72
CA ARG A 443 -28.71 -4.33 -79.11
C ARG A 443 -30.23 -4.42 -79.24
N VAL A 444 -30.90 -3.37 -79.62
CA VAL A 444 -32.31 -3.45 -79.99
C VAL A 444 -32.39 -4.09 -81.39
N PRO A 445 -32.99 -5.31 -81.53
CA PRO A 445 -33.10 -5.98 -82.80
C PRO A 445 -33.97 -5.16 -83.77
N VAL A 446 -33.53 -5.07 -85.01
CA VAL A 446 -34.19 -4.26 -86.05
C VAL A 446 -35.58 -4.83 -86.42
N ASP A 447 -35.84 -6.10 -86.14
CA ASP A 447 -37.08 -6.81 -86.36
C ASP A 447 -38.10 -6.63 -85.22
N LEU A 448 -37.73 -5.87 -84.17
CA LEU A 448 -38.63 -5.47 -83.09
C LEU A 448 -39.07 -4.02 -83.34
N GLU A 449 -40.32 -3.86 -83.68
CA GLU A 449 -40.96 -2.54 -83.77
C GLU A 449 -41.15 -1.95 -82.36
N ILE A 450 -40.08 -1.28 -81.86
CA ILE A 450 -40.04 -0.68 -80.53
C ILE A 450 -39.89 0.81 -80.68
N GLY A 451 -40.83 1.54 -80.12
CA GLY A 451 -40.76 2.99 -79.96
C GLY A 451 -40.18 3.39 -78.59
N LEU A 452 -39.11 4.15 -78.61
CA LEU A 452 -38.53 4.72 -77.38
C LEU A 452 -39.19 6.10 -77.12
N GLU A 453 -39.95 6.23 -76.02
CA GLU A 453 -40.62 7.50 -75.69
C GLU A 453 -39.79 8.39 -74.81
N GLU A 454 -39.04 7.82 -73.88
CA GLU A 454 -38.23 8.57 -72.91
C GLU A 454 -36.98 7.73 -72.53
N LEU A 455 -35.85 8.40 -72.43
CA LEU A 455 -34.59 7.79 -71.96
C LEU A 455 -33.90 8.71 -70.99
N THR A 456 -33.66 8.25 -69.77
CA THR A 456 -32.87 8.90 -68.76
C THR A 456 -31.70 8.07 -68.40
N ILE A 457 -30.49 8.58 -68.53
CA ILE A 457 -29.26 7.94 -68.16
C ILE A 457 -28.70 8.64 -66.91
N ASP A 458 -28.63 7.93 -65.79
CA ASP A 458 -28.10 8.38 -64.53
C ASP A 458 -26.83 7.58 -64.17
N ARG A 459 -26.07 7.98 -63.15
CA ARG A 459 -24.78 7.41 -62.77
C ARG A 459 -24.79 5.87 -62.51
N GLN A 460 -25.90 5.35 -62.04
CA GLN A 460 -26.03 3.95 -61.67
C GLN A 460 -27.18 3.25 -62.41
N THR A 461 -28.04 3.99 -63.06
CA THR A 461 -29.26 3.44 -63.67
C THR A 461 -29.60 4.09 -64.96
N ILE A 462 -30.05 3.28 -65.92
CA ILE A 462 -30.67 3.74 -67.15
C ILE A 462 -32.15 3.43 -67.05
N ARG A 463 -32.97 4.41 -67.23
CA ARG A 463 -34.44 4.26 -67.30
C ARG A 463 -34.93 4.62 -68.69
N MET A 464 -35.72 3.71 -69.29
CA MET A 464 -36.33 4.00 -70.55
C MET A 464 -37.81 3.64 -70.50
N ARG A 465 -38.64 4.40 -71.19
CA ARG A 465 -40.02 4.11 -71.42
C ARG A 465 -40.17 3.68 -72.89
N VAL A 466 -40.73 2.48 -73.07
CA VAL A 466 -40.72 1.82 -74.34
C VAL A 466 -42.15 1.38 -74.69
N GLN A 467 -42.50 1.48 -75.94
CA GLN A 467 -43.74 1.01 -76.55
C GLN A 467 -43.41 -0.14 -77.52
N ALA A 468 -44.15 -1.28 -77.42
CA ALA A 468 -44.00 -2.41 -78.30
C ALA A 468 -45.35 -3.00 -78.72
N GLU A 469 -45.40 -3.72 -79.82
CA GLU A 469 -46.66 -4.26 -80.34
C GLU A 469 -47.21 -5.41 -79.48
N ASP A 470 -46.34 -6.32 -79.00
CA ASP A 470 -46.76 -7.46 -78.24
C ASP A 470 -45.91 -7.74 -76.99
N PHE A 471 -46.38 -8.71 -76.14
CA PHE A 471 -45.64 -9.12 -74.93
C PHE A 471 -44.33 -9.88 -75.24
N LYS A 472 -44.17 -10.57 -76.40
CA LYS A 472 -42.98 -11.29 -76.76
C LYS A 472 -41.83 -10.35 -77.06
N ALA A 473 -42.12 -9.18 -77.59
CA ALA A 473 -41.13 -8.14 -77.84
C ALA A 473 -40.45 -7.64 -76.54
N THR A 474 -41.21 -7.59 -75.45
CA THR A 474 -40.69 -7.22 -74.12
C THR A 474 -39.66 -8.18 -73.58
N ASP A 475 -39.93 -9.49 -73.63
CA ASP A 475 -39.02 -10.53 -73.12
C ASP A 475 -37.74 -10.63 -74.00
N ARG A 476 -37.87 -10.49 -75.33
CA ARG A 476 -36.72 -10.46 -76.25
C ARG A 476 -35.84 -9.23 -76.02
N LEU A 477 -36.43 -8.05 -75.80
CA LEU A 477 -35.69 -6.84 -75.49
C LEU A 477 -34.89 -7.03 -74.17
N LYS A 478 -35.52 -7.57 -73.13
CA LYS A 478 -34.84 -7.88 -71.85
C LYS A 478 -33.65 -8.83 -72.04
N ALA A 479 -33.85 -9.89 -72.80
CA ALA A 479 -32.81 -10.89 -73.08
C ALA A 479 -31.60 -10.30 -73.83
N GLU A 480 -31.85 -9.42 -74.81
CA GLU A 480 -30.79 -8.79 -75.60
C GLU A 480 -30.03 -7.72 -74.77
N LEU A 481 -30.70 -6.97 -73.93
CA LEU A 481 -30.07 -5.99 -73.06
C LEU A 481 -29.21 -6.65 -71.97
N GLN A 482 -29.59 -7.81 -71.49
CA GLN A 482 -28.82 -8.59 -70.50
C GLN A 482 -27.53 -9.19 -71.03
N LYS A 483 -27.34 -9.24 -72.34
CA LYS A 483 -26.06 -9.77 -72.96
C LYS A 483 -24.89 -8.80 -72.81
N PHE A 484 -25.11 -7.58 -72.38
CA PHE A 484 -24.05 -6.59 -72.20
C PHE A 484 -23.57 -6.59 -70.76
N ALA A 485 -22.34 -7.04 -70.52
CA ALA A 485 -21.78 -7.22 -69.17
C ALA A 485 -21.88 -6.01 -68.24
N PRO A 486 -21.77 -4.75 -68.68
CA PRO A 486 -21.99 -3.57 -67.83
C PRO A 486 -23.39 -3.40 -67.32
N PHE A 487 -24.43 -4.07 -67.91
CA PHE A 487 -25.81 -4.03 -67.50
C PHE A 487 -26.09 -5.16 -66.51
N VAL A 488 -25.89 -4.87 -65.20
CA VAL A 488 -25.95 -5.88 -64.12
C VAL A 488 -27.36 -6.45 -63.91
N ALA A 489 -28.36 -5.61 -64.03
CA ALA A 489 -29.76 -6.05 -63.85
C ALA A 489 -30.69 -5.23 -64.73
N THR A 490 -31.54 -5.91 -65.49
CA THR A 490 -32.60 -5.31 -66.27
C THR A 490 -33.97 -5.69 -65.70
N ARG A 491 -34.71 -4.71 -65.23
CA ARG A 491 -36.06 -4.85 -64.69
C ARG A 491 -37.06 -4.19 -65.60
N ILE A 492 -38.17 -4.89 -65.86
CA ILE A 492 -39.30 -4.38 -66.61
C ILE A 492 -40.41 -4.04 -65.60
N GLY A 493 -40.93 -2.83 -65.65
CA GLY A 493 -42.02 -2.36 -64.86
C GLY A 493 -43.41 -2.85 -65.35
N ALA A 494 -44.47 -2.33 -64.77
CA ALA A 494 -45.82 -2.69 -65.18
C ALA A 494 -46.07 -2.40 -66.67
N ILE A 495 -46.75 -3.32 -67.34
CA ILE A 495 -47.06 -3.20 -68.75
C ILE A 495 -48.51 -2.70 -68.88
N GLU A 496 -48.69 -1.54 -69.47
CA GLU A 496 -49.98 -0.94 -69.71
C GLU A 496 -50.30 -1.05 -71.22
N THR A 497 -51.58 -1.27 -71.52
CA THR A 497 -52.02 -1.28 -72.94
C THR A 497 -52.58 0.08 -73.30
N ASP A 498 -52.03 0.71 -74.30
CA ASP A 498 -52.57 1.95 -74.83
C ASP A 498 -53.93 1.69 -75.53
N LYS A 499 -54.96 2.31 -75.01
CA LYS A 499 -56.34 2.11 -75.49
C LYS A 499 -56.60 2.63 -76.90
N LYS A 500 -55.68 3.47 -77.44
CA LYS A 500 -55.88 4.05 -78.79
C LYS A 500 -55.14 3.26 -79.88
N THR A 501 -53.94 2.74 -79.56
CA THR A 501 -53.06 2.08 -80.54
C THR A 501 -53.00 0.58 -80.35
N GLY A 502 -53.44 0.04 -79.21
CA GLY A 502 -53.32 -1.40 -78.85
C GLY A 502 -51.94 -1.83 -78.37
N ASN A 503 -50.94 -0.95 -78.53
CA ASN A 503 -49.55 -1.23 -78.18
C ASN A 503 -49.32 -1.33 -76.68
N LYS A 504 -48.27 -2.06 -76.29
CA LYS A 504 -47.85 -2.26 -74.87
C LYS A 504 -46.83 -1.23 -74.50
N ARG A 505 -47.07 -0.46 -73.46
CA ARG A 505 -46.18 0.54 -72.92
C ARG A 505 -45.64 0.07 -71.59
N PHE A 506 -44.29 0.10 -71.41
CA PHE A 506 -43.63 -0.37 -70.20
C PHE A 506 -42.36 0.42 -69.94
N SER A 507 -41.93 0.45 -68.65
CA SER A 507 -40.66 1.00 -68.28
C SER A 507 -39.58 -0.09 -68.15
N VAL A 508 -38.38 0.22 -68.62
CA VAL A 508 -37.23 -0.64 -68.45
C VAL A 508 -36.19 0.11 -67.59
N THR A 509 -35.76 -0.51 -66.52
CA THR A 509 -34.73 0.01 -65.63
C THR A 509 -33.52 -0.93 -65.70
N ILE A 510 -32.36 -0.39 -66.05
CA ILE A 510 -31.11 -1.13 -66.15
C ILE A 510 -30.17 -0.58 -65.06
N SER A 511 -29.62 -1.44 -64.26
CA SER A 511 -28.58 -1.10 -63.30
C SER A 511 -27.21 -1.30 -63.93
N LEU A 512 -26.34 -0.32 -63.81
CA LEU A 512 -24.96 -0.36 -64.30
C LEU A 512 -24.04 -1.01 -63.23
N GLN A 513 -22.98 -1.63 -63.67
CA GLN A 513 -21.98 -2.26 -62.77
C GLN A 513 -21.25 -1.14 -61.98
N GLU A 514 -21.24 -1.21 -60.67
CA GLU A 514 -20.32 -0.43 -59.83
C GLU A 514 -18.93 -1.06 -59.96
N ASP A 515 -17.98 -0.29 -60.44
CA ASP A 515 -16.57 -0.70 -60.39
C ASP A 515 -16.11 -0.56 -58.90
N ARG A 516 -15.82 -1.67 -58.25
CA ARG A 516 -15.17 -1.71 -56.94
C ARG A 516 -13.68 -1.39 -57.16
N GLY A 517 -13.35 -0.08 -57.12
CA GLY A 517 -11.98 0.36 -57.04
C GLY A 517 -11.43 0.27 -55.60
#